data_3bdfe04bace9b9a749c2731b02ca5c7c
#
_entry.id   3bdfe04bace9b9a749c2731b02ca5c7c
#
_cell.length_a   1.000
_cell.length_b   1.000
_cell.length_c   1.000
_cell.angle_alpha   90.00
_cell.angle_beta   90.00
_cell.angle_gamma   90.00
#
_symmetry.space_group_name_H-M   'P 1'
#
loop_
_entity.id
_entity.type
_entity.pdbx_description
1 polymer ?
#
loop_
_entity_poly.entity_id
_entity_poly.type
_entity_poly.pdbx_seq_one_letter_code
_entity_poly.pdbx_strand_id
1 'polypeptide(L)'
;MTKAKKINRRQFVKDASTAVAGASVIAAGSGASLGLFAKNASAASNLRSEILKIPGVGKGSPTDSDWQKVGAMCLNPTKARVSKGEFDGVELTFMGLNNQNLHNFLFRGFLKPWEKYTGAKIKWIDLAQADYNARLQQSIATQTVDFDILEMGAPFEGDVCGKGLASEMPEWVKEQIEMDDYVDYLKAPVGTWNGKTYRISIDGDCHNFNYRADYFKDAGFAAAWKAEGHKGTWGVPQTWQQVQEVSKFLKGKKDPTFGGDAYGYLDPAKGWGGFGFYFLASRATAYAKHPNDPAWLFDADTMKPRVNNPAWVRAIQDVIDVLPSQPANQLNADPGTTAFQQFLAGTGSMLSWWGDVGSMAKTSDGSVVGDVVGFDILPGSDDVYNSQTGKWDTLPGGPNYAPNMAYIGWGVYVMARVDSNSKKRKAAWS
;
A
#
# COMPACT_ATOMS: atom_id res chain seq x y z
N MET A 1 12.16 30.89 12.93
CA MET A 1 12.78 29.55 13.07
C MET A 1 12.02 28.77 14.15
N THR A 2 11.01 28.02 13.74
CA THR A 2 10.16 27.22 14.64
C THR A 2 10.85 25.88 14.84
N LYS A 3 11.20 25.55 16.07
CA LYS A 3 11.83 24.27 16.46
C LYS A 3 10.86 23.11 16.14
N ALA A 4 11.24 22.22 15.24
CA ALA A 4 10.52 20.97 14.99
C ALA A 4 10.48 20.16 16.30
N LYS A 5 9.27 19.82 16.76
CA LYS A 5 9.04 19.00 17.94
C LYS A 5 9.40 17.55 17.61
N LYS A 6 10.41 16.99 18.28
CA LYS A 6 10.79 15.57 18.15
C LYS A 6 9.63 14.72 18.65
N ILE A 7 8.99 13.97 17.75
CA ILE A 7 8.01 12.93 18.12
C ILE A 7 8.80 11.65 18.36
N ASN A 8 8.68 11.09 19.58
CA ASN A 8 9.27 9.78 19.86
C ASN A 8 8.29 8.66 19.49
N ARG A 9 8.80 7.46 19.24
CA ARG A 9 8.05 6.29 18.79
C ARG A 9 6.85 5.92 19.67
N ARG A 10 6.98 6.03 21.00
CA ARG A 10 5.87 5.78 21.93
C ARG A 10 4.76 6.81 21.78
N GLN A 11 5.09 8.04 21.44
CA GLN A 11 4.14 9.10 21.19
C GLN A 11 3.42 8.87 19.86
N PHE A 12 4.16 8.50 18.79
CA PHE A 12 3.57 8.16 17.48
C PHE A 12 2.59 6.98 17.57
N VAL A 13 2.96 5.90 18.27
CA VAL A 13 2.07 4.74 18.45
C VAL A 13 0.87 5.07 19.34
N LYS A 14 1.05 5.90 20.39
CA LYS A 14 -0.06 6.41 21.19
C LYS A 14 -0.96 7.32 20.40
N ASP A 15 -0.40 8.23 19.62
CA ASP A 15 -1.17 9.18 18.81
C ASP A 15 -1.93 8.45 17.69
N ALA A 16 -1.34 7.41 17.08
CA ALA A 16 -2.02 6.54 16.12
C ALA A 16 -3.11 5.67 16.75
N SER A 17 -2.90 5.14 17.96
CA SER A 17 -3.94 4.39 18.71
C SER A 17 -5.01 5.29 19.32
N THR A 18 -4.69 6.54 19.61
CA THR A 18 -5.64 7.54 20.13
C THR A 18 -6.46 8.19 19.01
N ALA A 19 -5.92 8.25 17.78
CA ALA A 19 -6.69 8.70 16.62
C ALA A 19 -7.85 7.75 16.26
N VAL A 20 -7.79 6.49 16.72
CA VAL A 20 -8.90 5.52 16.60
C VAL A 20 -9.94 5.67 17.75
N ALA A 21 -9.58 6.35 18.86
CA ALA A 21 -10.43 6.45 20.05
C ALA A 21 -10.74 7.88 20.52
N GLY A 22 -10.30 8.93 19.84
CA GLY A 22 -10.34 10.28 20.38
C GLY A 22 -10.56 11.42 19.40
N ALA A 23 -11.72 11.48 18.78
CA ALA A 23 -12.25 12.73 18.24
C ALA A 23 -12.95 13.51 19.35
N SER A 24 -12.21 13.97 20.37
CA SER A 24 -12.71 14.96 21.31
C SER A 24 -11.54 15.77 21.86
N VAL A 25 -11.70 17.09 21.73
CA VAL A 25 -10.93 18.18 22.34
C VAL A 25 -9.75 18.71 21.51
N ILE A 26 -10.04 19.64 20.61
CA ILE A 26 -9.40 20.97 20.59
C ILE A 26 -10.51 21.99 20.30
N ALA A 27 -10.98 22.66 21.33
CA ALA A 27 -11.82 23.84 21.20
C ALA A 27 -11.02 25.04 21.69
N ALA A 28 -10.73 25.95 20.79
CA ALA A 28 -10.79 27.41 21.02
C ALA A 28 -10.30 28.15 19.76
N GLY A 29 -11.20 28.84 19.09
CA GLY A 29 -10.88 29.90 18.13
C GLY A 29 -11.48 29.72 16.73
N SER A 30 -12.67 30.25 16.54
CA SER A 30 -13.44 30.49 15.30
C SER A 30 -14.64 29.55 15.08
N GLY A 31 -15.79 30.00 15.54
CA GLY A 31 -17.02 29.18 15.69
C GLY A 31 -17.87 28.95 14.44
N ALA A 32 -17.35 29.06 13.22
CA ALA A 32 -18.16 28.83 12.02
C ALA A 32 -17.70 27.63 11.16
N SER A 33 -16.43 27.25 11.19
CA SER A 33 -15.91 26.11 10.41
C SER A 33 -15.99 24.78 11.14
N LEU A 34 -15.91 24.78 12.46
CA LEU A 34 -15.97 23.57 13.31
C LEU A 34 -17.31 22.81 13.21
N GLY A 35 -18.42 23.52 12.97
CA GLY A 35 -19.74 22.90 12.87
C GLY A 35 -19.94 22.04 11.60
N LEU A 36 -19.27 22.38 10.49
CA LEU A 36 -19.33 21.61 9.25
C LEU A 36 -18.45 20.35 9.32
N PHE A 37 -17.23 20.48 9.87
CA PHE A 37 -16.31 19.36 10.04
C PHE A 37 -16.86 18.30 11.01
N ALA A 38 -17.45 18.71 12.12
CA ALA A 38 -18.07 17.81 13.09
C ALA A 38 -19.29 17.06 12.51
N LYS A 39 -20.09 17.70 11.65
CA LYS A 39 -21.23 17.07 10.98
C LYS A 39 -20.78 16.04 9.92
N ASN A 40 -19.74 16.35 9.15
CA ASN A 40 -19.22 15.44 8.12
C ASN A 40 -18.50 14.23 8.76
N ALA A 41 -17.70 14.43 9.79
CA ALA A 41 -17.06 13.35 10.53
C ALA A 41 -18.08 12.41 11.22
N SER A 42 -19.17 12.96 11.76
CA SER A 42 -20.26 12.18 12.35
C SER A 42 -21.05 11.39 11.30
N ALA A 43 -21.33 11.98 10.15
CA ALA A 43 -22.02 11.30 9.05
C ALA A 43 -21.16 10.17 8.45
N ALA A 44 -19.85 10.39 8.25
CA ALA A 44 -18.91 9.40 7.76
C ALA A 44 -18.73 8.25 8.77
N SER A 45 -18.67 8.55 10.07
CA SER A 45 -18.57 7.53 11.11
C SER A 45 -19.84 6.66 11.20
N ASN A 46 -21.01 7.25 11.00
CA ASN A 46 -22.28 6.53 10.95
C ASN A 46 -22.36 5.64 9.71
N LEU A 47 -22.01 6.14 8.53
CA LEU A 47 -22.00 5.35 7.31
C LEU A 47 -21.05 4.15 7.41
N ARG A 48 -19.83 4.36 7.92
CA ARG A 48 -18.87 3.28 8.17
C ARG A 48 -19.44 2.23 9.12
N SER A 49 -20.06 2.66 10.22
CA SER A 49 -20.69 1.77 11.19
C SER A 49 -21.79 0.90 10.57
N GLU A 50 -22.61 1.47 9.70
CA GLU A 50 -23.66 0.73 8.99
C GLU A 50 -23.08 -0.25 7.95
N ILE A 51 -22.04 0.15 7.20
CA ILE A 51 -21.35 -0.72 6.25
C ILE A 51 -20.78 -1.95 6.97
N LEU A 52 -20.17 -1.78 8.14
CA LEU A 52 -19.59 -2.88 8.92
C LEU A 52 -20.66 -3.85 9.50
N LYS A 53 -21.93 -3.50 9.48
CA LYS A 53 -23.03 -4.43 9.84
C LYS A 53 -23.38 -5.40 8.72
N ILE A 54 -22.91 -5.18 7.49
CA ILE A 54 -23.06 -6.13 6.39
C ILE A 54 -22.16 -7.33 6.69
N PRO A 55 -22.69 -8.55 6.89
CA PRO A 55 -21.93 -9.68 7.45
C PRO A 55 -20.66 -10.01 6.66
N GLY A 56 -20.74 -10.02 5.33
CA GLY A 56 -19.58 -10.29 4.48
C GLY A 56 -18.48 -9.22 4.56
N VAL A 57 -18.86 -7.97 4.82
CA VAL A 57 -17.90 -6.86 4.94
C VAL A 57 -17.30 -6.78 6.35
N GLY A 58 -18.11 -7.00 7.38
CA GLY A 58 -17.67 -6.84 8.77
C GLY A 58 -16.93 -8.04 9.35
N LYS A 59 -17.25 -9.28 8.91
CA LYS A 59 -16.76 -10.50 9.56
C LYS A 59 -16.40 -11.66 8.62
N GLY A 60 -16.36 -11.45 7.31
CA GLY A 60 -16.13 -12.53 6.39
C GLY A 60 -15.61 -12.10 5.04
N SER A 61 -15.81 -12.95 4.04
CA SER A 61 -15.50 -12.61 2.65
C SER A 61 -16.73 -11.97 2.00
N PRO A 62 -16.67 -10.70 1.57
CA PRO A 62 -17.78 -10.03 0.94
C PRO A 62 -18.15 -10.69 -0.39
N THR A 63 -19.45 -10.83 -0.66
CA THR A 63 -20.00 -11.26 -1.93
C THR A 63 -20.31 -10.05 -2.83
N ASP A 64 -20.57 -10.29 -4.11
CA ASP A 64 -21.10 -9.25 -5.03
C ASP A 64 -22.33 -8.55 -4.47
N SER A 65 -23.23 -9.31 -3.81
CA SER A 65 -24.42 -8.77 -3.17
C SER A 65 -24.09 -7.82 -2.02
N ASP A 66 -23.05 -8.12 -1.25
CA ASP A 66 -22.61 -7.26 -0.14
C ASP A 66 -21.99 -5.97 -0.68
N TRP A 67 -21.18 -6.06 -1.72
CA TRP A 67 -20.64 -4.87 -2.40
C TRP A 67 -21.74 -4.02 -3.05
N GLN A 68 -22.80 -4.62 -3.60
CA GLN A 68 -23.96 -3.87 -4.09
C GLN A 68 -24.69 -3.09 -2.97
N LYS A 69 -24.80 -3.68 -1.76
CA LYS A 69 -25.37 -2.96 -0.61
C LYS A 69 -24.48 -1.79 -0.20
N VAL A 70 -23.15 -2.00 -0.13
CA VAL A 70 -22.20 -0.92 0.15
C VAL A 70 -22.33 0.20 -0.89
N GLY A 71 -22.30 -0.15 -2.18
CA GLY A 71 -22.45 0.83 -3.26
C GLY A 71 -23.77 1.60 -3.20
N ALA A 72 -24.88 0.93 -2.83
CA ALA A 72 -26.17 1.61 -2.65
C ALA A 72 -26.17 2.60 -1.47
N MET A 73 -25.45 2.28 -0.39
CA MET A 73 -25.30 3.16 0.78
C MET A 73 -24.39 4.37 0.47
N CYS A 74 -23.38 4.17 -0.38
CA CYS A 74 -22.44 5.22 -0.79
C CYS A 74 -22.97 6.10 -1.93
N LEU A 75 -23.96 5.63 -2.69
CA LEU A 75 -24.50 6.37 -3.84
C LEU A 75 -25.17 7.67 -3.37
N ASN A 76 -24.60 8.79 -3.78
CA ASN A 76 -25.16 10.12 -3.54
C ASN A 76 -25.33 10.87 -4.87
N PRO A 77 -26.53 10.78 -5.51
CA PRO A 77 -26.75 11.39 -6.82
C PRO A 77 -26.55 12.91 -6.85
N THR A 78 -26.80 13.59 -5.74
CA THR A 78 -26.59 15.04 -5.64
C THR A 78 -25.10 15.39 -5.68
N LYS A 79 -24.28 14.70 -4.88
CA LYS A 79 -22.81 14.88 -4.93
C LYS A 79 -22.27 14.49 -6.31
N ALA A 80 -22.69 13.35 -6.84
CA ALA A 80 -22.28 12.87 -8.17
C ALA A 80 -22.84 13.72 -9.33
N ARG A 81 -23.71 14.68 -9.05
CA ARG A 81 -24.35 15.55 -10.05
C ARG A 81 -25.06 14.78 -11.15
N VAL A 82 -25.69 13.65 -10.81
CA VAL A 82 -26.37 12.77 -11.77
C VAL A 82 -27.84 12.66 -11.47
N SER A 83 -28.62 12.45 -12.54
CA SER A 83 -30.06 12.21 -12.48
C SER A 83 -30.39 10.77 -12.86
N LYS A 84 -31.58 10.31 -12.45
CA LYS A 84 -32.05 8.96 -12.79
C LYS A 84 -32.24 8.85 -14.31
N GLY A 85 -31.63 7.80 -14.90
CA GLY A 85 -31.70 7.54 -16.34
C GLY A 85 -30.88 8.51 -17.21
N GLU A 86 -30.07 9.39 -16.62
CA GLU A 86 -29.32 10.41 -17.35
C GLU A 86 -28.41 9.82 -18.42
N PHE A 87 -27.87 8.63 -18.15
CA PHE A 87 -26.92 7.97 -19.03
C PHE A 87 -27.47 6.74 -19.74
N ASP A 88 -28.82 6.69 -19.93
CA ASP A 88 -29.41 5.62 -20.72
C ASP A 88 -28.75 5.53 -22.10
N GLY A 89 -28.33 4.29 -22.46
CA GLY A 89 -27.62 3.98 -23.69
C GLY A 89 -26.12 4.29 -23.68
N VAL A 90 -25.57 4.83 -22.59
CA VAL A 90 -24.12 5.00 -22.45
C VAL A 90 -23.50 3.69 -21.98
N GLU A 91 -22.48 3.22 -22.71
CA GLU A 91 -21.60 2.13 -22.31
C GLU A 91 -20.20 2.67 -22.05
N LEU A 92 -19.63 2.33 -20.88
CA LEU A 92 -18.26 2.62 -20.47
C LEU A 92 -17.47 1.31 -20.43
N THR A 93 -16.24 1.33 -20.93
CA THR A 93 -15.33 0.19 -20.83
C THR A 93 -14.32 0.44 -19.73
N PHE A 94 -14.28 -0.42 -18.72
CA PHE A 94 -13.38 -0.34 -17.59
C PHE A 94 -12.29 -1.43 -17.70
N MET A 95 -11.02 -1.03 -17.78
CA MET A 95 -9.88 -1.95 -17.75
C MET A 95 -9.23 -1.95 -16.37
N GLY A 96 -9.08 -3.12 -15.78
CA GLY A 96 -8.43 -3.30 -14.48
C GLY A 96 -7.98 -4.74 -14.24
N LEU A 97 -7.46 -4.98 -13.05
CA LEU A 97 -6.96 -6.28 -12.65
C LEU A 97 -8.11 -7.23 -12.27
N ASN A 98 -7.95 -8.49 -12.66
CA ASN A 98 -8.81 -9.59 -12.21
C ASN A 98 -8.22 -10.24 -10.96
N ASN A 99 -8.29 -9.55 -9.84
CA ASN A 99 -7.90 -10.09 -8.53
C ASN A 99 -9.14 -10.42 -7.70
N GLN A 100 -9.18 -11.64 -7.13
CA GLN A 100 -10.27 -12.04 -6.25
C GLN A 100 -10.31 -11.14 -5.01
N ASN A 101 -11.51 -10.66 -4.67
CA ASN A 101 -11.81 -9.79 -3.53
C ASN A 101 -11.14 -8.40 -3.55
N LEU A 102 -10.53 -8.02 -4.67
CA LEU A 102 -9.92 -6.71 -4.89
C LEU A 102 -10.24 -6.22 -6.30
N HIS A 103 -10.02 -4.94 -6.57
CA HIS A 103 -10.05 -4.33 -7.89
C HIS A 103 -11.41 -4.54 -8.61
N ASN A 104 -11.40 -5.01 -9.86
CA ASN A 104 -12.62 -5.17 -10.65
C ASN A 104 -13.70 -6.03 -10.00
N PHE A 105 -13.33 -7.03 -9.20
CA PHE A 105 -14.28 -7.86 -8.46
C PHE A 105 -15.10 -7.02 -7.47
N LEU A 106 -14.43 -6.14 -6.72
CA LEU A 106 -15.06 -5.20 -5.79
C LEU A 106 -15.91 -4.17 -6.55
N PHE A 107 -15.34 -3.55 -7.59
CA PHE A 107 -16.02 -2.50 -8.34
C PHE A 107 -17.28 -2.97 -9.05
N ARG A 108 -17.34 -4.21 -9.54
CA ARG A 108 -18.55 -4.76 -10.17
C ARG A 108 -19.76 -4.72 -9.26
N GLY A 109 -19.58 -5.18 -8.03
CA GLY A 109 -20.65 -5.10 -7.04
C GLY A 109 -20.95 -3.67 -6.64
N PHE A 110 -19.90 -2.91 -6.32
CA PHE A 110 -19.98 -1.56 -5.79
C PHE A 110 -20.65 -0.57 -6.76
N LEU A 111 -20.36 -0.66 -8.06
CA LEU A 111 -20.91 0.27 -9.07
C LEU A 111 -22.30 -0.13 -9.61
N LYS A 112 -22.82 -1.31 -9.25
CA LYS A 112 -24.13 -1.78 -9.73
C LYS A 112 -25.31 -0.87 -9.39
N PRO A 113 -25.40 -0.28 -8.18
CA PRO A 113 -26.44 0.71 -7.86
C PRO A 113 -26.36 1.97 -8.72
N TRP A 114 -25.14 2.43 -9.05
CA TRP A 114 -24.92 3.57 -9.95
C TRP A 114 -25.41 3.25 -11.36
N GLU A 115 -25.10 2.08 -11.91
CA GLU A 115 -25.61 1.64 -13.22
C GLU A 115 -27.13 1.62 -13.24
N LYS A 116 -27.78 1.06 -12.20
CA LYS A 116 -29.24 1.01 -12.08
C LYS A 116 -29.87 2.39 -11.97
N TYR A 117 -29.22 3.32 -11.28
CA TYR A 117 -29.76 4.67 -11.10
C TYR A 117 -29.59 5.50 -12.35
N THR A 118 -28.46 5.47 -13.00
CA THR A 118 -28.11 6.36 -14.12
C THR A 118 -28.51 5.81 -15.49
N GLY A 119 -28.73 4.50 -15.62
CA GLY A 119 -29.00 3.80 -16.88
C GLY A 119 -27.73 3.47 -17.69
N ALA A 120 -26.56 3.90 -17.26
CA ALA A 120 -25.29 3.52 -17.89
C ALA A 120 -24.98 2.03 -17.69
N LYS A 121 -24.10 1.49 -18.52
CA LYS A 121 -23.55 0.14 -18.39
C LYS A 121 -22.04 0.18 -18.39
N ILE A 122 -21.42 -0.70 -17.59
CA ILE A 122 -19.98 -0.87 -17.56
C ILE A 122 -19.62 -2.23 -18.15
N LYS A 123 -18.82 -2.19 -19.21
CA LYS A 123 -18.17 -3.35 -19.81
C LYS A 123 -16.78 -3.52 -19.20
N TRP A 124 -16.57 -4.66 -18.57
CA TRP A 124 -15.32 -4.96 -17.87
C TRP A 124 -14.31 -5.64 -18.77
N ILE A 125 -13.07 -5.15 -18.75
CA ILE A 125 -11.88 -5.79 -19.31
C ILE A 125 -11.04 -6.25 -18.12
N ASP A 126 -11.20 -7.52 -17.76
CA ASP A 126 -10.53 -8.15 -16.64
C ASP A 126 -9.29 -8.89 -17.13
N LEU A 127 -8.15 -8.50 -16.64
CA LEU A 127 -6.88 -9.06 -17.08
C LEU A 127 -6.08 -9.57 -15.87
N ALA A 128 -5.43 -10.72 -16.05
CA ALA A 128 -4.38 -11.14 -15.14
C ALA A 128 -3.20 -10.15 -15.20
N GLN A 129 -2.40 -10.06 -14.15
CA GLN A 129 -1.34 -9.04 -14.01
C GLN A 129 -0.41 -8.94 -15.23
N ALA A 130 -0.01 -10.08 -15.81
CA ALA A 130 0.90 -10.07 -16.95
C ALA A 130 0.24 -9.50 -18.22
N ASP A 131 -1.00 -9.90 -18.52
CA ASP A 131 -1.75 -9.42 -19.68
C ASP A 131 -2.16 -7.95 -19.51
N TYR A 132 -2.51 -7.55 -18.29
CA TYR A 132 -2.78 -6.17 -17.94
C TYR A 132 -1.56 -5.27 -18.23
N ASN A 133 -0.38 -5.66 -17.73
CA ASN A 133 0.84 -4.90 -17.96
C ASN A 133 1.20 -4.81 -19.43
N ALA A 134 1.09 -5.92 -20.18
CA ALA A 134 1.36 -5.95 -21.62
C ALA A 134 0.42 -5.01 -22.40
N ARG A 135 -0.88 -5.07 -22.11
CA ARG A 135 -1.89 -4.21 -22.76
C ARG A 135 -1.70 -2.73 -22.43
N LEU A 136 -1.43 -2.41 -21.17
CA LEU A 136 -1.16 -1.03 -20.75
C LEU A 136 0.08 -0.49 -21.48
N GLN A 137 1.18 -1.24 -21.48
CA GLN A 137 2.40 -0.83 -22.17
C GLN A 137 2.21 -0.69 -23.69
N GLN A 138 1.44 -1.59 -24.30
CA GLN A 138 1.07 -1.45 -25.71
C GLN A 138 0.29 -0.16 -25.96
N SER A 139 -0.72 0.15 -25.11
CA SER A 139 -1.51 1.37 -25.23
C SER A 139 -0.65 2.64 -25.10
N ILE A 140 0.30 2.63 -24.17
CA ILE A 140 1.27 3.72 -23.98
C ILE A 140 2.19 3.87 -25.21
N ALA A 141 2.69 2.76 -25.75
CA ALA A 141 3.60 2.77 -26.89
C ALA A 141 2.91 3.26 -28.17
N THR A 142 1.71 2.78 -28.43
CA THR A 142 0.93 3.14 -29.64
C THR A 142 0.16 4.44 -29.48
N GLN A 143 0.07 5.00 -28.26
CA GLN A 143 -0.77 6.14 -27.91
C GLN A 143 -2.25 5.93 -28.30
N THR A 144 -2.71 4.68 -28.23
CA THR A 144 -4.07 4.30 -28.58
C THR A 144 -4.69 3.50 -27.44
N VAL A 145 -5.85 3.95 -26.95
CA VAL A 145 -6.62 3.27 -25.90
C VAL A 145 -8.01 2.91 -26.41
N ASP A 146 -8.48 1.73 -26.09
CA ASP A 146 -9.81 1.20 -26.45
C ASP A 146 -10.74 1.03 -25.23
N PHE A 147 -10.33 1.55 -24.09
CA PHE A 147 -11.08 1.58 -22.83
C PHE A 147 -11.29 3.03 -22.37
N ASP A 148 -12.36 3.25 -21.59
CA ASP A 148 -12.79 4.58 -21.13
C ASP A 148 -12.30 4.91 -19.72
N ILE A 149 -12.17 3.89 -18.88
CA ILE A 149 -11.71 3.98 -17.50
C ILE A 149 -10.57 2.97 -17.32
N LEU A 150 -9.53 3.38 -16.60
CA LEU A 150 -8.35 2.59 -16.32
C LEU A 150 -8.10 2.58 -14.81
N GLU A 151 -8.00 1.41 -14.22
CA GLU A 151 -7.37 1.24 -12.92
C GLU A 151 -5.87 1.09 -13.11
N MET A 152 -5.06 1.93 -12.45
CA MET A 152 -3.62 1.96 -12.69
C MET A 152 -2.86 2.39 -11.43
N GLY A 153 -1.66 1.83 -11.25
CA GLY A 153 -0.72 2.28 -10.21
C GLY A 153 0.08 3.52 -10.62
N ALA A 154 0.53 4.26 -9.63
CA ALA A 154 1.29 5.50 -9.81
C ALA A 154 2.53 5.41 -10.72
N PRO A 155 3.29 4.30 -10.80
CA PRO A 155 4.46 4.22 -11.68
C PRO A 155 4.20 4.50 -13.17
N PHE A 156 2.96 4.38 -13.63
CA PHE A 156 2.59 4.63 -15.03
C PHE A 156 2.04 6.03 -15.29
N GLU A 157 1.88 6.86 -14.26
CA GLU A 157 1.27 8.20 -14.40
C GLU A 157 1.99 9.08 -15.39
N GLY A 158 3.32 9.12 -15.32
CA GLY A 158 4.14 9.92 -16.24
C GLY A 158 3.93 9.55 -17.70
N ASP A 159 3.83 8.26 -17.98
CA ASP A 159 3.60 7.78 -19.35
C ASP A 159 2.18 8.05 -19.85
N VAL A 160 1.17 7.77 -19.03
CA VAL A 160 -0.24 7.90 -19.41
C VAL A 160 -0.66 9.36 -19.48
N CYS A 161 -0.38 10.13 -18.44
CA CYS A 161 -0.76 11.55 -18.38
C CYS A 161 0.16 12.41 -19.27
N GLY A 162 1.47 12.13 -19.29
CA GLY A 162 2.44 12.87 -20.10
C GLY A 162 2.21 12.74 -21.60
N LYS A 163 1.65 11.63 -22.07
CA LYS A 163 1.25 11.41 -23.47
C LYS A 163 -0.18 11.87 -23.78
N GLY A 164 -0.89 12.47 -22.82
CA GLY A 164 -2.24 12.97 -23.03
C GLY A 164 -3.30 11.86 -23.19
N LEU A 165 -3.05 10.66 -22.67
CA LEU A 165 -3.98 9.54 -22.75
C LEU A 165 -5.09 9.61 -21.69
N ALA A 166 -4.85 10.32 -20.58
CA ALA A 166 -5.83 10.53 -19.51
C ALA A 166 -6.56 11.87 -19.66
N SER A 167 -7.84 11.89 -19.27
CA SER A 167 -8.68 13.08 -19.15
C SER A 167 -8.37 13.81 -17.84
N GLU A 168 -8.25 15.15 -17.90
CA GLU A 168 -8.12 15.98 -16.71
C GLU A 168 -9.37 15.90 -15.83
N MET A 169 -9.18 15.71 -14.53
CA MET A 169 -10.26 15.64 -13.56
C MET A 169 -10.98 16.98 -13.44
N PRO A 170 -12.30 17.00 -13.65
CA PRO A 170 -13.09 18.20 -13.41
C PRO A 170 -13.07 18.63 -11.94
N GLU A 171 -13.17 19.94 -11.67
CA GLU A 171 -13.13 20.46 -10.30
C GLU A 171 -14.25 19.87 -9.42
N TRP A 172 -15.47 19.72 -9.98
CA TRP A 172 -16.59 19.15 -9.24
C TRP A 172 -16.34 17.69 -8.78
N VAL A 173 -15.45 16.95 -9.44
CA VAL A 173 -15.05 15.59 -9.02
C VAL A 173 -14.16 15.67 -7.78
N LYS A 174 -13.22 16.62 -7.72
CA LYS A 174 -12.37 16.85 -6.55
C LYS A 174 -13.20 17.15 -5.30
N GLU A 175 -14.24 17.98 -5.46
CA GLU A 175 -15.20 18.27 -4.39
C GLU A 175 -16.00 17.02 -3.98
N GLN A 176 -16.44 16.23 -4.98
CA GLN A 176 -17.23 15.02 -4.74
C GLN A 176 -16.49 13.97 -3.94
N ILE A 177 -15.22 13.71 -4.29
CA ILE A 177 -14.38 12.71 -3.63
C ILE A 177 -13.73 13.24 -2.34
N GLU A 178 -14.02 14.49 -1.96
CA GLU A 178 -13.46 15.14 -0.77
C GLU A 178 -11.91 15.04 -0.74
N MET A 179 -11.27 15.40 -1.89
CA MET A 179 -9.83 15.22 -2.09
C MET A 179 -8.98 15.91 -1.01
N ASP A 180 -9.49 16.96 -0.39
CA ASP A 180 -8.81 17.65 0.71
C ASP A 180 -8.71 16.80 1.97
N ASP A 181 -9.58 15.79 2.14
CA ASP A 181 -9.57 14.85 3.27
C ASP A 181 -8.62 13.64 3.05
N TYR A 182 -8.02 13.54 1.86
CA TYR A 182 -7.03 12.49 1.60
C TYR A 182 -5.80 12.67 2.51
N VAL A 183 -5.16 11.56 2.88
CA VAL A 183 -3.87 11.59 3.58
C VAL A 183 -2.82 12.29 2.72
N ASP A 184 -1.92 13.03 3.34
CA ASP A 184 -1.02 13.97 2.63
C ASP A 184 -0.19 13.32 1.53
N TYR A 185 0.25 12.08 1.69
CA TYR A 185 1.05 11.40 0.68
C TYR A 185 0.27 10.96 -0.57
N LEU A 186 -1.07 10.97 -0.54
CA LEU A 186 -1.93 10.72 -1.70
C LEU A 186 -2.39 12.00 -2.39
N LYS A 187 -2.05 13.16 -1.85
CA LYS A 187 -2.27 14.46 -2.48
C LYS A 187 -1.16 14.76 -3.49
N ALA A 188 -1.22 15.90 -4.12
CA ALA A 188 -0.16 16.32 -5.05
C ALA A 188 1.25 16.17 -4.41
N PRO A 189 2.25 15.67 -5.15
CA PRO A 189 2.24 15.46 -6.60
C PRO A 189 1.62 14.17 -7.12
N VAL A 190 1.20 13.24 -6.26
CA VAL A 190 0.58 11.97 -6.68
C VAL A 190 -0.71 12.25 -7.44
N GLY A 191 -0.89 11.57 -8.57
CA GLY A 191 -2.07 11.77 -9.44
C GLY A 191 -2.11 13.11 -10.18
N THR A 192 -0.98 13.86 -10.19
CA THR A 192 -0.88 15.14 -10.89
C THR A 192 0.20 15.10 -11.95
N TRP A 193 -0.04 15.78 -13.07
CA TRP A 193 0.92 15.97 -14.14
C TRP A 193 0.79 17.38 -14.71
N ASN A 194 1.89 18.12 -14.79
CA ASN A 194 1.91 19.53 -15.25
C ASN A 194 0.83 20.40 -14.57
N GLY A 195 0.67 20.25 -13.25
CA GLY A 195 -0.29 21.03 -12.46
C GLY A 195 -1.76 20.60 -12.60
N LYS A 196 -2.06 19.56 -13.37
CA LYS A 196 -3.38 19.02 -13.59
C LYS A 196 -3.59 17.72 -12.82
N THR A 197 -4.79 17.48 -12.31
CA THR A 197 -5.16 16.28 -11.57
C THR A 197 -5.83 15.28 -12.49
N TYR A 198 -5.49 14.00 -12.34
CA TYR A 198 -6.01 12.90 -13.19
C TYR A 198 -6.53 11.72 -12.39
N ARG A 199 -6.03 11.50 -11.18
CA ARG A 199 -6.22 10.26 -10.41
C ARG A 199 -7.28 10.42 -9.33
N ILE A 200 -8.18 9.45 -9.25
CA ILE A 200 -8.93 9.13 -8.03
C ILE A 200 -8.17 8.03 -7.31
N SER A 201 -7.50 8.36 -6.20
CA SER A 201 -6.81 7.35 -5.40
C SER A 201 -7.81 6.46 -4.69
N ILE A 202 -7.65 5.14 -4.81
CA ILE A 202 -8.55 4.15 -4.21
C ILE A 202 -7.90 3.40 -3.05
N ASP A 203 -6.58 3.41 -2.98
CA ASP A 203 -5.81 2.90 -1.86
C ASP A 203 -4.49 3.69 -1.70
N GLY A 204 -3.74 3.35 -0.65
CA GLY A 204 -2.43 3.91 -0.39
C GLY A 204 -1.49 2.82 0.08
N ASP A 205 -0.63 2.38 -0.82
CA ASP A 205 0.32 1.32 -0.56
C ASP A 205 1.52 1.80 0.28
N CYS A 206 1.79 1.08 1.35
CA CYS A 206 3.06 1.14 2.05
C CYS A 206 3.45 -0.26 2.53
N HIS A 207 4.74 -0.55 2.53
CA HIS A 207 5.22 -1.77 3.15
C HIS A 207 5.28 -1.61 4.66
N ASN A 208 4.72 -2.60 5.36
CA ASN A 208 4.84 -2.79 6.80
C ASN A 208 5.77 -3.97 7.09
N PHE A 209 6.34 -3.99 8.29
CA PHE A 209 7.04 -5.14 8.81
C PHE A 209 6.05 -6.01 9.57
N ASN A 210 5.81 -7.21 9.06
CA ASN A 210 4.90 -8.19 9.62
C ASN A 210 5.71 -9.28 10.31
N TYR A 211 5.29 -9.69 11.50
CA TYR A 211 6.04 -10.67 12.27
C TYR A 211 5.13 -11.60 13.09
N ARG A 212 5.65 -12.75 13.44
CA ARG A 212 5.05 -13.72 14.35
C ARG A 212 5.29 -13.26 15.79
N ALA A 213 4.26 -12.69 16.43
CA ALA A 213 4.36 -12.17 17.79
C ALA A 213 4.63 -13.25 18.84
N ASP A 214 4.22 -14.48 18.60
CA ASP A 214 4.50 -15.66 19.42
C ASP A 214 6.00 -15.96 19.48
N TYR A 215 6.74 -15.84 18.37
CA TYR A 215 8.21 -16.00 18.35
C TYR A 215 8.90 -15.01 19.30
N PHE A 216 8.51 -13.74 19.25
CA PHE A 216 9.16 -12.68 20.03
C PHE A 216 8.69 -12.61 21.49
N LYS A 217 7.66 -13.38 21.83
CA LYS A 217 7.20 -13.60 23.21
C LYS A 217 7.67 -14.93 23.80
N ASP A 218 8.28 -15.80 23.00
CA ASP A 218 8.70 -17.11 23.43
C ASP A 218 9.89 -17.04 24.41
N ALA A 219 9.69 -17.60 25.61
CA ALA A 219 10.69 -17.59 26.67
C ALA A 219 11.89 -18.50 26.37
N GLY A 220 11.68 -19.57 25.59
CA GLY A 220 12.74 -20.48 25.16
C GLY A 220 13.70 -19.80 24.19
N PHE A 221 13.17 -19.07 23.20
CA PHE A 221 13.99 -18.27 22.29
C PHE A 221 14.72 -17.14 23.04
N ALA A 222 14.07 -16.46 23.98
CA ALA A 222 14.71 -15.44 24.79
C ALA A 222 15.88 -16.00 25.62
N ALA A 223 15.71 -17.17 26.22
CA ALA A 223 16.76 -17.84 26.99
C ALA A 223 17.92 -18.31 26.09
N ALA A 224 17.60 -18.92 24.94
CA ALA A 224 18.62 -19.38 23.97
C ALA A 224 19.42 -18.21 23.38
N TRP A 225 18.75 -17.11 23.00
CA TRP A 225 19.38 -15.88 22.51
C TRP A 225 20.45 -15.37 23.47
N LYS A 226 20.09 -15.29 24.77
CA LYS A 226 21.00 -14.87 25.81
C LYS A 226 22.16 -15.88 26.02
N ALA A 227 21.86 -17.18 26.00
CA ALA A 227 22.85 -18.24 26.21
C ALA A 227 23.87 -18.33 25.08
N GLU A 228 23.47 -18.03 23.84
CA GLU A 228 24.33 -17.96 22.66
C GLU A 228 25.15 -16.66 22.58
N GLY A 229 24.99 -15.74 23.54
CA GLY A 229 25.81 -14.53 23.65
C GLY A 229 25.46 -13.42 22.69
N HIS A 230 24.24 -13.46 22.13
CA HIS A 230 23.74 -12.38 21.26
C HIS A 230 23.57 -11.07 22.04
N LYS A 231 23.84 -9.96 21.37
CA LYS A 231 23.71 -8.63 21.97
C LYS A 231 22.24 -8.17 22.03
N GLY A 232 21.90 -7.46 23.09
CA GLY A 232 20.57 -6.92 23.28
C GLY A 232 19.54 -7.96 23.77
N THR A 233 18.31 -7.49 23.94
CA THR A 233 17.19 -8.31 24.41
C THR A 233 16.46 -8.93 23.23
N TRP A 234 16.07 -10.21 23.35
CA TRP A 234 15.19 -10.86 22.39
C TRP A 234 13.91 -10.05 22.21
N GLY A 235 13.54 -9.77 20.98
CA GLY A 235 12.38 -8.97 20.64
C GLY A 235 12.30 -8.64 19.15
N VAL A 236 11.25 -7.94 18.76
CA VAL A 236 11.02 -7.57 17.36
C VAL A 236 12.17 -6.72 16.83
N PRO A 237 12.84 -7.12 15.74
CA PRO A 237 13.96 -6.38 15.15
C PRO A 237 13.58 -4.95 14.77
N GLN A 238 14.49 -4.03 15.01
CA GLN A 238 14.32 -2.61 14.70
C GLN A 238 15.16 -2.16 13.51
N THR A 239 16.17 -2.95 13.16
CA THR A 239 17.08 -2.68 12.04
C THR A 239 17.21 -3.92 11.17
N TRP A 240 17.59 -3.72 9.91
CA TRP A 240 17.86 -4.83 8.99
C TRP A 240 19.01 -5.70 9.47
N GLN A 241 20.00 -5.12 10.19
CA GLN A 241 21.06 -5.86 10.83
C GLN A 241 20.50 -6.85 11.88
N GLN A 242 19.56 -6.40 12.72
CA GLN A 242 18.89 -7.26 13.69
C GLN A 242 18.01 -8.32 13.03
N VAL A 243 17.33 -7.98 11.91
CA VAL A 243 16.56 -8.96 11.12
C VAL A 243 17.45 -10.10 10.64
N GLN A 244 18.67 -9.79 10.16
CA GLN A 244 19.63 -10.80 9.75
C GLN A 244 20.11 -11.66 10.93
N GLU A 245 20.43 -11.04 12.06
CA GLU A 245 20.90 -11.72 13.25
C GLU A 245 19.81 -12.68 13.78
N VAL A 246 18.57 -12.24 13.89
CA VAL A 246 17.42 -13.07 14.26
C VAL A 246 17.20 -14.21 13.26
N SER A 247 17.31 -13.94 11.96
CA SER A 247 17.14 -14.98 10.94
C SER A 247 18.20 -16.08 11.03
N LYS A 248 19.47 -15.70 11.28
CA LYS A 248 20.59 -16.64 11.49
C LYS A 248 20.41 -17.44 12.79
N PHE A 249 19.98 -16.78 13.87
CA PHE A 249 19.72 -17.43 15.16
C PHE A 249 18.60 -18.49 15.06
N LEU A 250 17.55 -18.25 14.30
CA LEU A 250 16.46 -19.20 14.16
C LEU A 250 16.81 -20.45 13.35
N LYS A 251 17.87 -20.40 12.55
CA LYS A 251 18.33 -21.55 11.75
C LYS A 251 18.54 -22.80 12.60
N GLY A 252 17.87 -23.89 12.25
CA GLY A 252 17.96 -25.18 12.93
C GLY A 252 17.17 -25.26 14.24
N LYS A 253 16.45 -24.22 14.62
CA LYS A 253 15.52 -24.26 15.75
C LYS A 253 14.13 -24.73 15.27
N LYS A 254 13.24 -25.02 16.21
CA LYS A 254 11.87 -25.44 15.94
C LYS A 254 10.88 -24.31 16.18
N ASP A 255 9.84 -24.25 15.35
CA ASP A 255 8.71 -23.34 15.55
C ASP A 255 8.03 -23.65 16.89
N PRO A 256 7.87 -22.67 17.80
CA PRO A 256 7.37 -22.90 19.14
C PRO A 256 5.85 -23.14 19.18
N THR A 257 5.12 -22.78 18.14
CA THR A 257 3.64 -22.80 18.11
C THR A 257 3.09 -23.88 17.19
N PHE A 258 3.60 -23.94 15.94
CA PHE A 258 3.03 -24.83 14.92
C PHE A 258 3.88 -26.07 14.63
N GLY A 259 5.10 -26.14 15.21
CA GLY A 259 6.06 -27.20 14.94
C GLY A 259 6.77 -27.01 13.58
N GLY A 260 7.65 -27.96 13.26
CA GLY A 260 8.49 -27.82 12.06
C GLY A 260 9.74 -26.97 12.31
N ASP A 261 10.39 -26.52 11.24
CA ASP A 261 11.59 -25.71 11.34
C ASP A 261 11.24 -24.23 11.50
N ALA A 262 11.96 -23.54 12.36
CA ALA A 262 11.85 -22.10 12.52
C ALA A 262 12.67 -21.39 11.43
N TYR A 263 12.03 -20.44 10.75
CA TYR A 263 12.70 -19.55 9.80
C TYR A 263 12.52 -18.09 10.20
N GLY A 264 13.51 -17.28 9.88
CA GLY A 264 13.48 -15.84 10.11
C GLY A 264 12.66 -15.07 9.06
N TYR A 265 13.31 -14.09 8.47
CA TYR A 265 12.71 -13.26 7.44
C TYR A 265 12.58 -14.02 6.12
N LEU A 266 11.42 -13.91 5.48
CA LEU A 266 11.17 -14.48 4.17
C LEU A 266 11.41 -13.41 3.10
N ASP A 267 12.53 -13.51 2.36
CA ASP A 267 12.82 -12.59 1.26
C ASP A 267 12.04 -12.99 -0.01
N PRO A 268 11.14 -12.14 -0.53
CA PRO A 268 10.50 -12.37 -1.80
C PRO A 268 11.43 -11.94 -2.95
N ALA A 269 12.45 -12.73 -3.23
CA ALA A 269 13.57 -12.34 -4.07
C ALA A 269 13.31 -12.51 -5.59
N LYS A 270 12.33 -13.28 -5.99
CA LYS A 270 12.00 -13.45 -7.41
C LYS A 270 11.50 -12.15 -8.03
N GLY A 271 12.02 -11.82 -9.19
CA GLY A 271 11.50 -10.70 -9.97
C GLY A 271 11.97 -9.33 -9.50
N TRP A 272 13.20 -9.20 -9.05
CA TRP A 272 13.78 -7.89 -8.74
C TRP A 272 13.79 -6.89 -9.90
N GLY A 273 13.64 -7.36 -11.14
CA GLY A 273 13.39 -6.52 -12.31
C GLY A 273 11.91 -6.14 -12.50
N GLY A 274 11.04 -6.47 -11.56
CA GLY A 274 9.60 -6.22 -11.59
C GLY A 274 9.02 -6.09 -10.18
N PHE A 275 7.99 -6.86 -9.86
CA PHE A 275 7.27 -6.77 -8.58
C PHE A 275 8.19 -6.99 -7.35
N GLY A 276 9.15 -7.91 -7.43
CA GLY A 276 10.14 -8.13 -6.37
C GLY A 276 11.03 -6.92 -6.07
N PHE A 277 11.15 -5.96 -7.00
CA PHE A 277 11.93 -4.74 -6.78
C PHE A 277 11.44 -3.92 -5.57
N TYR A 278 10.13 -3.88 -5.33
CA TYR A 278 9.58 -3.11 -4.21
C TYR A 278 10.08 -3.60 -2.85
N PHE A 279 10.31 -4.91 -2.71
CA PHE A 279 10.84 -5.51 -1.47
C PHE A 279 12.33 -5.20 -1.30
N LEU A 280 13.11 -5.32 -2.38
CA LEU A 280 14.51 -4.90 -2.36
C LEU A 280 14.63 -3.39 -2.06
N ALA A 281 13.80 -2.56 -2.68
CA ALA A 281 13.74 -1.13 -2.44
C ALA A 281 13.39 -0.82 -0.97
N SER A 282 12.43 -1.52 -0.37
CA SER A 282 12.05 -1.36 1.03
C SER A 282 13.20 -1.65 2.01
N ARG A 283 14.11 -2.57 1.66
CA ARG A 283 15.34 -2.78 2.42
C ARG A 283 16.37 -1.68 2.12
N ALA A 284 16.55 -1.35 0.84
CA ALA A 284 17.57 -0.41 0.41
C ALA A 284 17.31 1.03 0.89
N THR A 285 16.04 1.46 1.09
CA THR A 285 15.74 2.81 1.59
C THR A 285 16.40 3.09 2.93
N ALA A 286 16.42 2.13 3.85
CA ALA A 286 17.06 2.31 5.15
C ALA A 286 18.57 2.60 5.05
N TYR A 287 19.20 2.07 4.01
CA TYR A 287 20.64 2.27 3.74
C TYR A 287 20.92 3.47 2.83
N ALA A 288 20.03 3.78 1.89
CA ALA A 288 20.28 4.73 0.80
C ALA A 288 19.62 6.11 0.98
N LYS A 289 18.48 6.16 1.71
CA LYS A 289 17.74 7.41 1.91
C LYS A 289 18.27 8.15 3.13
N HIS A 290 19.33 8.95 2.90
CA HIS A 290 19.87 9.82 3.95
C HIS A 290 18.86 10.92 4.31
N PRO A 291 18.65 11.26 5.62
CA PRO A 291 17.64 12.25 6.03
C PRO A 291 17.85 13.65 5.42
N ASN A 292 19.09 14.00 5.13
CA ASN A 292 19.47 15.29 4.55
C ASN A 292 19.49 15.31 3.02
N ASP A 293 19.13 14.20 2.36
CA ASP A 293 19.05 14.10 0.90
C ASP A 293 17.60 13.84 0.48
N PRO A 294 16.96 14.75 -0.29
CA PRO A 294 15.58 14.57 -0.73
C PRO A 294 15.40 13.41 -1.73
N ALA A 295 16.49 13.02 -2.40
CA ALA A 295 16.48 12.00 -3.45
C ALA A 295 17.29 10.77 -3.04
N TRP A 296 16.86 9.57 -3.48
CA TRP A 296 17.58 8.32 -3.22
C TRP A 296 17.59 7.34 -4.42
N LEU A 297 16.57 7.40 -5.30
CA LEU A 297 16.48 6.57 -6.51
C LEU A 297 17.10 7.25 -7.71
N PHE A 298 16.86 8.54 -7.86
CA PHE A 298 17.34 9.35 -8.98
C PHE A 298 17.88 10.67 -8.46
N ASP A 299 18.85 11.21 -9.15
CA ASP A 299 19.30 12.58 -8.94
C ASP A 299 18.20 13.54 -9.40
N ALA A 300 17.85 14.51 -8.56
CA ALA A 300 16.70 15.38 -8.81
C ALA A 300 16.87 16.30 -10.03
N ASP A 301 18.10 16.70 -10.34
CA ASP A 301 18.38 17.65 -11.42
C ASP A 301 18.65 16.94 -12.77
N THR A 302 19.34 15.81 -12.71
CA THR A 302 19.83 15.10 -13.91
C THR A 302 19.06 13.84 -14.24
N MET A 303 18.18 13.38 -13.35
CA MET A 303 17.45 12.09 -13.43
C MET A 303 18.37 10.87 -13.57
N LYS A 304 19.65 10.99 -13.23
CA LYS A 304 20.56 9.85 -13.22
C LYS A 304 20.20 8.89 -12.12
N PRO A 305 20.10 7.57 -12.40
CA PRO A 305 19.85 6.56 -11.36
C PRO A 305 20.94 6.57 -10.29
N ARG A 306 20.54 6.50 -9.02
CA ARG A 306 21.41 6.42 -7.84
C ARG A 306 21.46 5.02 -7.25
N VAL A 307 20.96 4.00 -7.96
CA VAL A 307 20.90 2.62 -7.47
C VAL A 307 22.26 1.88 -7.55
N ASN A 308 23.24 2.42 -8.25
CA ASN A 308 24.59 1.87 -8.31
C ASN A 308 25.50 2.52 -7.26
N ASN A 309 25.31 2.18 -5.99
CA ASN A 309 26.09 2.68 -4.87
C ASN A 309 26.20 1.65 -3.74
N PRO A 310 27.07 1.85 -2.74
CA PRO A 310 27.31 0.91 -1.64
C PRO A 310 26.06 0.53 -0.85
N ALA A 311 25.05 1.42 -0.73
CA ALA A 311 23.82 1.11 0.01
C ALA A 311 22.99 0.03 -0.68
N TRP A 312 22.85 0.10 -1.98
CA TRP A 312 22.15 -0.92 -2.77
C TRP A 312 22.89 -2.24 -2.83
N VAL A 313 24.21 -2.18 -2.96
CA VAL A 313 25.08 -3.37 -2.87
C VAL A 313 24.88 -4.08 -1.52
N ARG A 314 24.86 -3.31 -0.43
CA ARG A 314 24.59 -3.85 0.91
C ARG A 314 23.20 -4.49 1.01
N ALA A 315 22.17 -3.83 0.50
CA ALA A 315 20.82 -4.39 0.54
C ALA A 315 20.71 -5.75 -0.17
N ILE A 316 21.40 -5.91 -1.29
CA ILE A 316 21.49 -7.19 -2.02
C ILE A 316 22.33 -8.20 -1.24
N GLN A 317 23.46 -7.78 -0.69
CA GLN A 317 24.33 -8.65 0.10
C GLN A 317 23.60 -9.20 1.34
N ASP A 318 22.80 -8.37 2.01
CA ASP A 318 21.98 -8.79 3.15
C ASP A 318 21.02 -9.93 2.80
N VAL A 319 20.39 -9.88 1.62
CA VAL A 319 19.55 -10.98 1.15
C VAL A 319 20.37 -12.25 0.96
N ILE A 320 21.55 -12.15 0.31
CA ILE A 320 22.44 -13.28 0.06
C ILE A 320 22.89 -13.91 1.38
N ASP A 321 23.27 -13.09 2.37
CA ASP A 321 23.81 -13.53 3.65
C ASP A 321 22.80 -14.30 4.53
N VAL A 322 21.50 -14.04 4.36
CA VAL A 322 20.45 -14.73 5.13
C VAL A 322 19.83 -15.92 4.39
N LEU A 323 20.09 -16.08 3.07
CA LEU A 323 19.56 -17.21 2.29
C LEU A 323 19.76 -18.59 2.95
N PRO A 324 20.91 -18.91 3.54
CA PRO A 324 21.10 -20.18 4.22
C PRO A 324 20.20 -20.40 5.45
N SER A 325 19.53 -19.33 5.93
CA SER A 325 18.60 -19.34 7.07
C SER A 325 17.13 -19.24 6.66
N GLN A 326 16.87 -19.35 5.38
CA GLN A 326 15.52 -19.29 4.79
C GLN A 326 15.11 -20.67 4.24
N PRO A 327 13.82 -20.88 3.91
CA PRO A 327 13.38 -22.08 3.22
C PRO A 327 14.16 -22.32 1.92
N ALA A 328 14.25 -23.59 1.51
CA ALA A 328 14.91 -23.94 0.26
C ALA A 328 14.28 -23.19 -0.94
N ASN A 329 15.13 -22.80 -1.90
CA ASN A 329 14.74 -22.09 -3.11
C ASN A 329 14.14 -20.67 -2.91
N GLN A 330 14.41 -20.01 -1.79
CA GLN A 330 13.84 -18.69 -1.48
C GLN A 330 14.21 -17.62 -2.51
N LEU A 331 15.34 -17.73 -3.20
CA LEU A 331 15.69 -16.86 -4.36
C LEU A 331 14.63 -16.90 -5.49
N ASN A 332 13.92 -18.00 -5.61
CA ASN A 332 12.84 -18.17 -6.59
C ASN A 332 11.46 -17.94 -5.98
N ALA A 333 11.39 -17.50 -4.72
CA ALA A 333 10.12 -17.21 -4.06
C ALA A 333 9.47 -15.99 -4.71
N ASP A 334 8.37 -16.24 -5.39
CA ASP A 334 7.50 -15.17 -5.89
C ASP A 334 6.87 -14.45 -4.70
N PRO A 335 6.82 -13.11 -4.71
CA PRO A 335 6.27 -12.35 -3.58
C PRO A 335 4.89 -12.83 -3.14
N GLY A 336 3.91 -12.85 -4.05
CA GLY A 336 2.52 -13.13 -3.71
C GLY A 336 2.19 -14.61 -3.58
N THR A 337 2.69 -15.44 -4.50
CA THR A 337 2.32 -16.86 -4.56
C THR A 337 3.20 -17.77 -3.72
N THR A 338 4.35 -17.30 -3.25
CA THR A 338 5.27 -18.10 -2.43
C THR A 338 5.56 -17.46 -1.09
N ALA A 339 6.29 -16.34 -1.03
CA ALA A 339 6.75 -15.77 0.24
C ALA A 339 5.58 -15.36 1.15
N PHE A 340 4.56 -14.71 0.59
CA PHE A 340 3.36 -14.32 1.32
C PHE A 340 2.59 -15.54 1.84
N GLN A 341 2.38 -16.56 0.98
CA GLN A 341 1.68 -17.78 1.37
C GLN A 341 2.47 -18.58 2.41
N GLN A 342 3.80 -18.62 2.31
CA GLN A 342 4.66 -19.21 3.34
C GLN A 342 4.46 -18.53 4.70
N PHE A 343 4.37 -17.20 4.74
CA PHE A 343 4.10 -16.46 5.98
C PHE A 343 2.74 -16.80 6.57
N LEU A 344 1.68 -16.79 5.74
CA LEU A 344 0.32 -17.16 6.17
C LEU A 344 0.25 -18.60 6.70
N ALA A 345 0.99 -19.53 6.08
CA ALA A 345 1.12 -20.92 6.52
C ALA A 345 2.02 -21.10 7.74
N GLY A 346 2.56 -20.03 8.32
CA GLY A 346 3.39 -20.06 9.52
C GLY A 346 4.85 -20.44 9.30
N THR A 347 5.32 -20.58 8.06
CA THR A 347 6.68 -21.04 7.76
C THR A 347 7.74 -20.06 8.22
N GLY A 348 7.57 -18.76 8.02
CA GLY A 348 8.53 -17.73 8.42
C GLY A 348 8.04 -16.88 9.57
N SER A 349 8.96 -16.27 10.31
CA SER A 349 8.63 -15.42 11.45
C SER A 349 8.50 -13.93 11.09
N MET A 350 9.02 -13.50 9.94
CA MET A 350 9.04 -12.10 9.54
C MET A 350 8.86 -11.97 8.02
N LEU A 351 8.13 -10.93 7.60
CA LEU A 351 7.88 -10.59 6.19
C LEU A 351 7.63 -9.09 6.05
N SER A 352 8.21 -8.44 5.05
CA SER A 352 7.71 -7.15 4.58
C SER A 352 6.56 -7.36 3.60
N TRP A 353 5.47 -6.64 3.79
CA TRP A 353 4.29 -6.74 2.92
C TRP A 353 3.42 -5.48 3.07
N TRP A 354 2.42 -5.34 2.21
CA TRP A 354 1.40 -4.29 2.35
C TRP A 354 0.50 -4.50 3.56
N GLY A 355 -0.35 -3.51 3.88
CA GLY A 355 -1.17 -3.49 5.09
C GLY A 355 -2.32 -4.51 5.13
N ASP A 356 -2.57 -5.24 4.05
CA ASP A 356 -3.61 -6.26 3.92
C ASP A 356 -3.32 -7.57 4.66
N VAL A 357 -2.08 -7.80 5.13
CA VAL A 357 -1.68 -9.01 5.87
C VAL A 357 -2.63 -9.32 7.02
N GLY A 358 -3.08 -8.30 7.75
CA GLY A 358 -3.97 -8.51 8.91
C GLY A 358 -5.32 -9.11 8.56
N SER A 359 -5.92 -8.67 7.46
CA SER A 359 -7.16 -9.24 6.95
C SER A 359 -6.93 -10.62 6.34
N MET A 360 -5.90 -10.75 5.51
CA MET A 360 -5.55 -12.00 4.84
C MET A 360 -5.17 -13.11 5.82
N ALA A 361 -4.45 -12.78 6.90
CA ALA A 361 -4.12 -13.73 7.96
C ALA A 361 -5.37 -14.34 8.63
N LYS A 362 -6.48 -13.61 8.68
CA LYS A 362 -7.73 -14.07 9.28
C LYS A 362 -8.73 -14.68 8.31
N THR A 363 -8.64 -14.36 7.03
CA THR A 363 -9.67 -14.73 6.04
C THR A 363 -9.18 -15.68 4.96
N SER A 364 -7.86 -15.84 4.78
CA SER A 364 -7.34 -16.75 3.76
C SER A 364 -7.40 -18.21 4.21
N ASP A 365 -7.86 -19.07 3.32
CA ASP A 365 -7.82 -20.51 3.51
C ASP A 365 -6.36 -20.97 3.70
N GLY A 366 -6.12 -21.83 4.70
CA GLY A 366 -4.79 -22.33 5.05
C GLY A 366 -3.93 -21.39 5.87
N SER A 367 -4.41 -20.19 6.21
CA SER A 367 -3.70 -19.31 7.15
C SER A 367 -3.80 -19.83 8.58
N VAL A 368 -2.65 -19.91 9.26
CA VAL A 368 -2.56 -20.30 10.68
C VAL A 368 -2.11 -19.16 11.59
N VAL A 369 -1.72 -18.01 11.01
CA VAL A 369 -1.07 -16.92 11.77
C VAL A 369 -2.05 -15.83 12.26
N GLY A 370 -3.35 -15.97 11.98
CA GLY A 370 -4.35 -14.91 12.24
C GLY A 370 -4.38 -14.32 13.65
N ASP A 371 -4.04 -15.13 14.67
CA ASP A 371 -4.03 -14.69 16.08
C ASP A 371 -2.63 -14.35 16.61
N VAL A 372 -1.58 -14.59 15.81
CA VAL A 372 -0.20 -14.39 16.23
C VAL A 372 0.56 -13.38 15.37
N VAL A 373 -0.05 -12.81 14.35
CA VAL A 373 0.57 -11.76 13.53
C VAL A 373 0.66 -10.44 14.29
N GLY A 374 1.84 -9.82 14.22
CA GLY A 374 2.11 -8.47 14.70
C GLY A 374 2.61 -7.57 13.58
N PHE A 375 2.52 -6.27 13.80
CA PHE A 375 2.85 -5.25 12.79
C PHE A 375 3.78 -4.21 13.37
N ASP A 376 4.72 -3.75 12.57
CA ASP A 376 5.58 -2.61 12.91
C ASP A 376 5.94 -1.84 11.62
N ILE A 377 6.62 -0.71 11.78
CA ILE A 377 7.24 0.00 10.67
C ILE A 377 8.39 -0.87 10.11
N LEU A 378 8.74 -0.67 8.83
CA LEU A 378 9.90 -1.34 8.25
C LEU A 378 11.16 -1.09 9.09
N PRO A 379 12.03 -2.11 9.23
CA PRO A 379 13.28 -1.96 9.94
C PRO A 379 14.13 -0.80 9.37
N GLY A 380 14.76 -0.05 10.25
CA GLY A 380 15.75 0.95 9.88
C GLY A 380 17.13 0.36 9.65
N SER A 381 18.13 1.23 9.63
CA SER A 381 19.55 0.85 9.62
C SER A 381 20.33 1.65 10.66
N ASP A 382 21.33 1.01 11.29
CA ASP A 382 22.20 1.67 12.26
C ASP A 382 23.09 2.74 11.62
N ASP A 383 23.33 2.64 10.32
CA ASP A 383 24.08 3.59 9.50
C ASP A 383 23.39 3.81 8.14
N VAL A 384 23.64 4.93 7.53
CA VAL A 384 23.09 5.33 6.23
C VAL A 384 24.16 5.87 5.31
N TYR A 385 24.11 5.47 4.04
CA TYR A 385 25.06 5.97 3.05
C TYR A 385 24.74 7.40 2.65
N ASN A 386 25.73 8.26 2.80
CA ASN A 386 25.66 9.65 2.38
C ASN A 386 26.25 9.77 0.97
N SER A 387 25.39 9.94 -0.02
CA SER A 387 25.78 10.02 -1.43
C SER A 387 26.59 11.27 -1.77
N GLN A 388 26.51 12.32 -0.96
CA GLN A 388 27.27 13.57 -1.16
C GLN A 388 28.72 13.42 -0.71
N THR A 389 28.96 12.68 0.37
CA THR A 389 30.31 12.48 0.93
C THR A 389 30.96 11.17 0.52
N GLY A 390 30.18 10.22 -0.01
CA GLY A 390 30.63 8.88 -0.33
C GLY A 390 30.92 8.01 0.90
N LYS A 391 30.39 8.34 2.08
CA LYS A 391 30.65 7.67 3.36
C LYS A 391 29.38 7.18 4.01
N TRP A 392 29.54 6.27 4.98
CA TRP A 392 28.46 5.83 5.86
C TRP A 392 28.43 6.73 7.09
N ASP A 393 27.25 7.24 7.43
CA ASP A 393 27.00 8.09 8.58
C ASP A 393 26.15 7.33 9.61
N THR A 394 26.55 7.39 10.89
CA THR A 394 25.72 6.97 12.01
C THR A 394 24.91 8.14 12.50
N LEU A 395 23.60 8.01 12.53
CA LEU A 395 22.72 9.12 12.92
C LEU A 395 22.62 9.26 14.44
N PRO A 396 22.74 10.48 14.99
CA PRO A 396 22.71 10.70 16.43
C PRO A 396 21.34 10.41 17.09
N GLY A 397 20.29 10.19 16.28
CA GLY A 397 18.93 9.94 16.74
C GLY A 397 18.55 8.45 16.82
N GLY A 398 19.47 7.53 16.55
CA GLY A 398 19.21 6.10 16.41
C GLY A 398 19.08 5.65 14.96
N PRO A 399 18.49 4.49 14.70
CA PRO A 399 18.42 3.92 13.36
C PRO A 399 17.77 4.85 12.34
N ASN A 400 18.26 4.80 11.11
CA ASN A 400 17.65 5.48 9.97
C ASN A 400 16.39 4.72 9.54
N TYR A 401 15.25 5.15 10.03
CA TYR A 401 13.95 4.66 9.56
C TYR A 401 13.55 5.41 8.30
N ALA A 402 13.51 4.72 7.20
CA ALA A 402 13.10 5.25 5.89
C ALA A 402 12.06 4.28 5.27
N PRO A 403 10.82 4.25 5.79
CA PRO A 403 9.79 3.36 5.27
C PRO A 403 9.48 3.68 3.81
N ASN A 404 9.29 2.64 3.02
CA ASN A 404 9.01 2.75 1.60
C ASN A 404 7.52 2.75 1.31
N MET A 405 7.07 3.74 0.57
CA MET A 405 5.73 3.80 -0.01
C MET A 405 5.71 3.00 -1.33
N ALA A 406 5.84 1.68 -1.19
CA ALA A 406 5.94 0.78 -2.32
C ALA A 406 4.70 0.89 -3.20
N TYR A 407 4.89 1.26 -4.49
CA TYR A 407 3.86 1.42 -5.50
C TYR A 407 2.96 2.66 -5.34
N ILE A 408 2.85 3.29 -4.19
CA ILE A 408 2.02 4.46 -3.85
C ILE A 408 0.51 4.21 -4.13
N GLY A 409 0.09 2.97 -4.18
CA GLY A 409 -1.28 2.54 -4.35
C GLY A 409 -1.85 2.64 -5.76
N TRP A 410 -3.06 2.17 -5.87
CA TRP A 410 -3.85 2.16 -7.10
C TRP A 410 -4.75 3.38 -7.20
N GLY A 411 -5.07 3.76 -8.42
CA GLY A 411 -5.99 4.84 -8.72
C GLY A 411 -6.84 4.53 -9.95
N VAL A 412 -7.94 5.24 -10.07
CA VAL A 412 -8.81 5.20 -11.24
C VAL A 412 -8.60 6.46 -12.05
N TYR A 413 -8.49 6.29 -13.36
CA TYR A 413 -8.26 7.32 -14.36
C TYR A 413 -9.32 7.25 -15.43
N VAL A 414 -9.86 8.38 -15.83
CA VAL A 414 -10.69 8.49 -17.02
C VAL A 414 -9.81 8.77 -18.22
N MET A 415 -10.00 8.06 -19.32
CA MET A 415 -9.17 8.20 -20.51
C MET A 415 -9.63 9.34 -21.40
N ALA A 416 -8.71 10.07 -22.02
CA ALA A 416 -8.99 11.25 -22.86
C ALA A 416 -9.90 10.95 -24.06
N ARG A 417 -10.02 9.69 -24.48
CA ARG A 417 -10.94 9.30 -25.58
C ARG A 417 -12.40 9.65 -25.31
N VAL A 418 -12.81 9.84 -24.05
CA VAL A 418 -14.20 10.23 -23.73
C VAL A 418 -14.41 11.74 -23.83
N ASP A 419 -13.38 12.56 -23.94
CA ASP A 419 -13.48 14.03 -23.89
C ASP A 419 -14.25 14.62 -25.09
N SER A 420 -14.30 13.91 -26.21
CA SER A 420 -15.09 14.30 -27.39
C SER A 420 -16.59 14.10 -27.22
N ASN A 421 -17.05 13.37 -26.20
CA ASN A 421 -18.46 13.10 -25.92
C ASN A 421 -18.79 13.55 -24.48
N SER A 422 -19.43 14.70 -24.34
CA SER A 422 -19.73 15.30 -23.04
C SER A 422 -20.59 14.42 -22.12
N LYS A 423 -21.58 13.68 -22.68
CA LYS A 423 -22.41 12.75 -21.90
C LYS A 423 -21.59 11.57 -21.40
N LYS A 424 -20.74 10.98 -22.26
CA LYS A 424 -19.88 9.88 -21.90
C LYS A 424 -18.80 10.31 -20.90
N ARG A 425 -18.20 11.49 -21.09
CA ARG A 425 -17.23 12.08 -20.17
C ARG A 425 -17.82 12.29 -18.78
N LYS A 426 -19.05 12.87 -18.71
CA LYS A 426 -19.74 13.06 -17.43
C LYS A 426 -20.04 11.72 -16.77
N ALA A 427 -20.50 10.72 -17.52
CA ALA A 427 -20.74 9.37 -17.00
C ALA A 427 -19.45 8.72 -16.43
N ALA A 428 -18.33 8.86 -17.11
CA ALA A 428 -17.05 8.29 -16.67
C ALA A 428 -16.50 8.93 -15.39
N TRP A 429 -16.81 10.21 -15.14
CA TRP A 429 -16.38 10.95 -13.94
C TRP A 429 -17.40 10.93 -12.80
N SER A 430 -18.60 10.44 -13.00
CA SER A 430 -19.63 10.38 -11.96
C SER A 430 -19.63 9.06 -11.18
#